data_1e2ee34d66a9b4bf5e4d8efb4ae64256
#
_entry.id   1e2ee34d66a9b4bf5e4d8efb4ae64256
#
_cell.length_a   1.000
_cell.length_b   1.000
_cell.length_c   1.000
_cell.angle_alpha   90.00
_cell.angle_beta   90.00
_cell.angle_gamma   90.00
#
_symmetry.space_group_name_H-M   'P 1'
#
loop_
_entity.id
_entity.type
_entity.pdbx_description
1 polymer ?
#
loop_
_entity_poly.entity_id
_entity_poly.type
_entity_poly.pdbx_seq_one_letter_code
_entity_poly.pdbx_strand_id
1 'polypeptide(L)'
;MTTAVQAPPIVELRGVRAGYGRIEVLHGIDLAVPGGSVTAVLGPNGAGKTTMLRVLAALHPPTAGDLLLAGRRINGARADDLARAGLCLVPEGRGVFPNLTVRENLRVATHAGRSLADVETDAYARFPRLAERREQVAGTLSGGEQQMLALARAVATRPAVL
;
A
#
# COMPACT_ATOMS: atom_id res chain seq x y z
N MET A 1 -5.04 32.34 -18.57
CA MET A 1 -4.34 31.11 -18.17
C MET A 1 -4.81 30.75 -16.77
N THR A 2 -5.70 29.79 -16.68
CA THR A 2 -6.24 29.35 -15.37
C THR A 2 -5.21 28.41 -14.75
N THR A 3 -4.49 28.88 -13.74
CA THR A 3 -3.60 28.03 -12.94
C THR A 3 -4.51 27.05 -12.19
N ALA A 4 -4.52 25.79 -12.63
CA ALA A 4 -5.20 24.73 -11.88
C ALA A 4 -4.58 24.69 -10.48
N VAL A 5 -5.38 24.99 -9.46
CA VAL A 5 -4.99 24.82 -8.06
C VAL A 5 -4.75 23.32 -7.86
N GLN A 6 -3.50 22.91 -7.88
CA GLN A 6 -3.13 21.52 -7.64
C GLN A 6 -3.52 21.18 -6.20
N ALA A 7 -4.28 20.12 -6.01
CA ALA A 7 -4.62 19.64 -4.68
C ALA A 7 -3.33 19.42 -3.88
N PRO A 8 -3.32 19.74 -2.57
CA PRO A 8 -2.14 19.53 -1.75
C PRO A 8 -1.74 18.05 -1.79
N PRO A 9 -0.44 17.75 -1.81
CA PRO A 9 0.04 16.38 -1.87
C PRO A 9 -0.39 15.62 -0.63
N ILE A 10 -0.91 14.40 -0.85
CA ILE A 10 -1.26 13.47 0.24
C ILE A 10 -0.01 12.79 0.80
N VAL A 11 1.00 12.57 -0.04
CA VAL A 11 2.31 12.01 0.32
C VAL A 11 3.40 12.87 -0.28
N GLU A 12 4.41 13.19 0.54
CA GLU A 12 5.63 13.86 0.06
C GLU A 12 6.89 13.17 0.58
N LEU A 13 7.88 13.10 -0.26
CA LEU A 13 9.28 12.83 0.06
C LEU A 13 10.08 14.09 -0.22
N ARG A 14 10.94 14.51 0.71
CA ARG A 14 11.82 15.67 0.54
C ARG A 14 13.26 15.27 0.84
N GLY A 15 14.09 15.19 -0.19
CA GLY A 15 15.50 14.83 -0.10
C GLY A 15 15.74 13.47 0.58
N VAL A 16 14.84 12.50 0.39
CA VAL A 16 14.88 11.23 1.12
C VAL A 16 16.04 10.37 0.68
N ARG A 17 16.86 9.95 1.64
CA ARG A 17 17.94 8.97 1.48
C ARG A 17 17.62 7.72 2.27
N ALA A 18 17.96 6.56 1.74
CA ALA A 18 17.82 5.27 2.42
C ALA A 18 18.74 4.22 1.79
N GLY A 19 19.10 3.21 2.55
CA GLY A 19 19.97 2.14 2.07
C GLY A 19 20.00 0.94 3.00
N TYR A 20 20.79 -0.05 2.64
CA TYR A 20 20.97 -1.30 3.39
C TYR A 20 22.45 -1.44 3.79
N GLY A 21 22.71 -1.42 5.09
CA GLY A 21 24.08 -1.43 5.59
C GLY A 21 24.88 -0.21 5.08
N ARG A 22 25.91 -0.45 4.29
CA ARG A 22 26.75 0.60 3.70
C ARG A 22 26.34 1.01 2.28
N ILE A 23 25.32 0.37 1.71
CA ILE A 23 24.87 0.61 0.36
C ILE A 23 23.69 1.57 0.40
N GLU A 24 23.89 2.81 -0.07
CA GLU A 24 22.80 3.75 -0.29
C GLU A 24 22.04 3.39 -1.56
N VAL A 25 20.72 3.39 -1.51
CA VAL A 25 19.83 3.02 -2.61
C VAL A 25 18.97 4.22 -3.05
N LEU A 26 18.54 5.06 -2.12
CA LEU A 26 17.84 6.30 -2.40
C LEU A 26 18.78 7.48 -2.16
N HIS A 27 19.05 8.27 -3.17
CA HIS A 27 20.07 9.32 -3.18
C HIS A 27 19.46 10.73 -3.14
N GLY A 28 18.56 11.01 -2.20
CA GLY A 28 17.91 12.30 -2.07
C GLY A 28 16.70 12.41 -3.02
N ILE A 29 15.71 11.57 -2.80
CA ILE A 29 14.49 11.51 -3.63
C ILE A 29 13.50 12.58 -3.18
N ASP A 30 13.01 13.35 -4.14
CA ASP A 30 11.87 14.25 -4.02
C ASP A 30 10.69 13.66 -4.78
N LEU A 31 9.52 13.57 -4.13
CA LEU A 31 8.28 13.08 -4.72
C LEU A 31 7.10 13.78 -4.05
N ALA A 32 6.13 14.24 -4.84
CA ALA A 32 4.86 14.72 -4.34
C ALA A 32 3.73 13.99 -5.05
N VAL A 33 2.87 13.32 -4.28
CA VAL A 33 1.70 12.60 -4.78
C VAL A 33 0.46 13.39 -4.45
N PRO A 34 -0.24 13.97 -5.44
CA PRO A 34 -1.48 14.70 -5.19
C PRO A 34 -2.59 13.81 -4.65
N GLY A 35 -3.45 14.35 -3.79
CA GLY A 35 -4.65 13.64 -3.36
C GLY A 35 -5.58 13.31 -4.53
N GLY A 36 -6.24 12.13 -4.49
CA GLY A 36 -7.17 11.69 -5.53
C GLY A 36 -6.53 11.33 -6.87
N SER A 37 -5.20 11.13 -6.91
CA SER A 37 -4.45 10.77 -8.12
C SER A 37 -3.89 9.36 -8.06
N VAL A 38 -3.51 8.83 -9.23
CA VAL A 38 -2.69 7.63 -9.37
C VAL A 38 -1.31 8.04 -9.86
N THR A 39 -0.27 7.68 -9.12
CA THR A 39 1.13 7.96 -9.48
C THR A 39 1.85 6.67 -9.83
N ALA A 40 2.40 6.59 -11.03
CA ALA A 40 3.22 5.46 -11.48
C ALA A 40 4.71 5.77 -11.26
N VAL A 41 5.41 4.87 -10.56
CA VAL A 41 6.87 4.95 -10.37
C VAL A 41 7.53 3.99 -11.35
N LEU A 42 8.21 4.54 -12.35
CA LEU A 42 8.87 3.80 -13.41
C LEU A 42 10.39 3.81 -13.23
N GLY A 43 11.05 2.77 -13.68
CA GLY A 43 12.51 2.64 -13.65
C GLY A 43 12.98 1.19 -13.75
N PRO A 44 14.27 0.96 -14.04
CA PRO A 44 14.84 -0.39 -14.13
C PRO A 44 14.80 -1.14 -12.81
N ASN A 45 15.09 -2.44 -12.86
CA ASN A 45 15.28 -3.24 -11.64
C ASN A 45 16.51 -2.68 -10.88
N GLY A 46 16.39 -2.59 -9.55
CA GLY A 46 17.44 -2.00 -8.72
C GLY A 46 17.40 -0.47 -8.59
N ALA A 47 16.49 0.25 -9.29
CA ALA A 47 16.36 1.71 -9.18
C ALA A 47 15.83 2.23 -7.83
N GLY A 48 15.60 1.36 -6.85
CA GLY A 48 15.12 1.77 -5.52
C GLY A 48 13.60 1.88 -5.36
N LYS A 49 12.79 1.52 -6.37
CA LYS A 49 11.32 1.62 -6.31
C LYS A 49 10.72 0.94 -5.07
N THR A 50 11.08 -0.31 -4.85
CA THR A 50 10.62 -1.10 -3.68
C THR A 50 11.14 -0.51 -2.37
N THR A 51 12.38 -0.01 -2.34
CA THR A 51 12.95 0.65 -1.16
C THR A 51 12.17 1.92 -0.82
N MET A 52 11.85 2.74 -1.82
CA MET A 52 11.05 3.95 -1.64
C MET A 52 9.65 3.62 -1.07
N LEU A 53 8.96 2.61 -1.60
CA LEU A 53 7.66 2.18 -1.08
C LEU A 53 7.75 1.64 0.34
N ARG A 54 8.81 0.90 0.69
CA ARG A 54 9.06 0.42 2.06
C ARG A 54 9.33 1.57 3.03
N VAL A 55 10.07 2.59 2.58
CA VAL A 55 10.32 3.80 3.38
C VAL A 55 9.01 4.55 3.64
N LEU A 56 8.18 4.73 2.61
CA LEU A 56 6.86 5.36 2.75
C LEU A 56 5.94 4.61 3.72
N ALA A 57 6.00 3.28 3.73
CA ALA A 57 5.21 2.45 4.63
C ALA A 57 5.84 2.27 6.03
N ALA A 58 6.91 2.99 6.35
CA ALA A 58 7.70 2.85 7.59
C ALA A 58 8.22 1.42 7.86
N LEU A 59 8.38 0.62 6.81
CA LEU A 59 8.99 -0.72 6.85
C LEU A 59 10.52 -0.68 6.70
N HIS A 60 11.05 0.48 6.35
CA HIS A 60 12.48 0.74 6.27
C HIS A 60 12.76 2.20 6.65
N PRO A 61 13.67 2.48 7.60
CA PRO A 61 13.93 3.85 8.03
C PRO A 61 14.71 4.62 6.96
N PRO A 62 14.38 5.90 6.69
CA PRO A 62 15.24 6.77 5.92
C PRO A 62 16.49 7.14 6.73
N THR A 63 17.61 7.36 6.05
CA THR A 63 18.86 7.85 6.66
C THR A 63 18.93 9.38 6.69
N ALA A 64 18.20 10.04 5.79
CA ALA A 64 18.05 11.50 5.73
C ALA A 64 16.78 11.89 4.98
N GLY A 65 16.43 13.17 5.05
CA GLY A 65 15.25 13.74 4.40
C GLY A 65 13.97 13.60 5.21
N ASP A 66 12.88 14.08 4.65
CA ASP A 66 11.58 14.12 5.31
C ASP A 66 10.52 13.35 4.54
N LEU A 67 9.69 12.62 5.30
CA LEU A 67 8.49 11.94 4.86
C LEU A 67 7.28 12.69 5.42
N LEU A 68 6.33 13.05 4.56
CA LEU A 68 5.11 13.72 4.98
C LEU A 68 3.87 12.97 4.49
N LEU A 69 2.88 12.85 5.34
CA LEU A 69 1.54 12.35 5.03
C LEU A 69 0.53 13.45 5.37
N ALA A 70 -0.24 13.89 4.38
CA ALA A 70 -1.16 15.02 4.51
C ALA A 70 -0.51 16.26 5.17
N GLY A 71 0.70 16.60 4.76
CA GLY A 71 1.50 17.71 5.27
C GLY A 71 2.13 17.51 6.65
N ARG A 72 1.86 16.41 7.33
CA ARG A 72 2.45 16.10 8.65
C ARG A 72 3.68 15.22 8.48
N ARG A 73 4.78 15.60 9.14
CA ARG A 73 6.00 14.78 9.14
C ARG A 73 5.78 13.47 9.86
N ILE A 74 6.17 12.35 9.22
CA ILE A 74 5.96 10.99 9.71
C ILE A 74 7.29 10.22 9.90
N ASN A 75 8.43 10.89 9.86
CA ASN A 75 9.72 10.23 10.14
C ASN A 75 9.70 9.57 11.52
N GLY A 76 10.12 8.31 11.56
CA GLY A 76 10.13 7.54 12.80
C GLY A 76 8.77 7.02 13.26
N ALA A 77 7.68 7.26 12.51
CA ALA A 77 6.39 6.65 12.78
C ALA A 77 6.50 5.12 12.65
N ARG A 78 5.67 4.40 13.39
CA ARG A 78 5.57 2.94 13.28
C ARG A 78 4.67 2.59 12.10
N ALA A 79 4.94 1.47 11.45
CA ALA A 79 4.15 1.00 10.30
C ALA A 79 2.66 0.78 10.66
N ASP A 80 2.38 0.29 11.88
CA ASP A 80 1.02 0.09 12.36
C ASP A 80 0.27 1.43 12.61
N ASP A 81 0.96 2.49 13.01
CA ASP A 81 0.37 3.83 13.15
C ASP A 81 0.03 4.42 11.77
N LEU A 82 0.91 4.25 10.78
CA LEU A 82 0.64 4.68 9.41
C LEU A 82 -0.51 3.89 8.78
N ALA A 83 -0.60 2.58 9.04
CA ALA A 83 -1.72 1.77 8.58
C ALA A 83 -3.06 2.26 9.18
N ARG A 84 -3.10 2.61 10.47
CA ARG A 84 -4.28 3.24 11.11
C ARG A 84 -4.57 4.63 10.56
N ALA A 85 -3.54 5.38 10.14
CA ALA A 85 -3.69 6.67 9.48
C ALA A 85 -4.14 6.54 8.01
N GLY A 86 -4.35 5.32 7.51
CA GLY A 86 -4.88 5.04 6.18
C GLY A 86 -3.83 4.89 5.09
N LEU A 87 -2.56 4.62 5.42
CA LEU A 87 -1.55 4.25 4.43
C LEU A 87 -1.45 2.73 4.34
N CYS A 88 -1.74 2.16 3.19
CA CYS A 88 -1.71 0.72 2.95
C CYS A 88 -0.68 0.36 1.88
N LEU A 89 0.21 -0.57 2.18
CA LEU A 89 1.14 -1.16 1.22
C LEU A 89 0.71 -2.58 0.86
N VAL A 90 0.56 -2.86 -0.43
CA VAL A 90 0.46 -4.23 -0.95
C VAL A 90 1.90 -4.70 -1.25
N PRO A 91 2.42 -5.69 -0.51
CA PRO A 91 3.79 -6.15 -0.69
C PRO A 91 3.98 -6.95 -1.97
N GLU A 92 5.21 -7.05 -2.44
CA GLU A 92 5.61 -8.05 -3.43
C GLU A 92 5.30 -9.46 -2.92
N GLY A 93 5.02 -10.40 -3.82
CA GLY A 93 4.65 -11.78 -3.44
C GLY A 93 3.18 -11.94 -3.07
N ARG A 94 2.33 -11.02 -3.54
CA ARG A 94 0.86 -11.06 -3.51
C ARG A 94 0.22 -10.81 -2.13
N GLY A 95 0.96 -10.89 -1.02
CA GLY A 95 0.48 -10.54 0.32
C GLY A 95 -0.76 -11.30 0.82
N VAL A 96 -1.04 -12.50 0.29
CA VAL A 96 -2.13 -13.37 0.76
C VAL A 96 -1.62 -14.36 1.79
N PHE A 97 -2.50 -14.84 2.65
CA PHE A 97 -2.24 -15.96 3.55
C PHE A 97 -2.59 -17.26 2.82
N PRO A 98 -1.60 -18.03 2.35
CA PRO A 98 -1.84 -19.14 1.41
C PRO A 98 -2.63 -20.30 2.03
N ASN A 99 -2.55 -20.50 3.34
CA ASN A 99 -3.23 -21.56 4.07
C ASN A 99 -4.66 -21.22 4.51
N LEU A 100 -5.08 -19.96 4.29
CA LEU A 100 -6.43 -19.50 4.58
C LEU A 100 -7.28 -19.50 3.30
N THR A 101 -8.59 -19.69 3.45
CA THR A 101 -9.56 -19.49 2.36
C THR A 101 -9.60 -18.04 1.90
N VAL A 102 -10.20 -17.77 0.74
CA VAL A 102 -10.48 -16.41 0.28
C VAL A 102 -11.23 -15.62 1.33
N ARG A 103 -12.28 -16.19 1.90
CA ARG A 103 -13.12 -15.59 2.95
C ARG A 103 -12.31 -15.26 4.21
N GLU A 104 -11.49 -16.18 4.67
CA GLU A 104 -10.63 -15.96 5.85
C GLU A 104 -9.58 -14.88 5.58
N ASN A 105 -9.00 -14.84 4.37
CA ASN A 105 -8.13 -13.75 3.95
C ASN A 105 -8.84 -12.39 4.02
N LEU A 106 -10.09 -12.28 3.57
CA LEU A 106 -10.89 -11.05 3.67
C LEU A 106 -11.20 -10.70 5.13
N ARG A 107 -11.44 -11.69 6.00
CA ARG A 107 -11.66 -11.47 7.43
C ARG A 107 -10.50 -10.72 8.09
N VAL A 108 -9.26 -10.93 7.65
CA VAL A 108 -8.11 -10.19 8.19
C VAL A 108 -8.27 -8.67 8.00
N ALA A 109 -8.96 -8.22 6.95
CA ALA A 109 -9.18 -6.79 6.72
C ALA A 109 -10.21 -6.14 7.68
N THR A 110 -10.93 -6.94 8.49
CA THR A 110 -11.91 -6.42 9.47
C THR A 110 -11.26 -5.70 10.65
N HIS A 111 -9.94 -5.83 10.85
CA HIS A 111 -9.20 -5.11 11.89
C HIS A 111 -9.32 -3.58 11.77
N ALA A 112 -9.69 -3.06 10.58
CA ALA A 112 -9.99 -1.65 10.34
C ALA A 112 -11.38 -1.21 10.86
N GLY A 113 -12.08 -2.06 11.64
CA GLY A 113 -13.38 -1.74 12.24
C GLY A 113 -14.60 -2.00 11.35
N ARG A 114 -14.41 -2.63 10.20
CA ARG A 114 -15.51 -3.02 9.29
C ARG A 114 -16.03 -4.42 9.60
N SER A 115 -17.34 -4.65 9.36
CA SER A 115 -17.89 -6.00 9.43
C SER A 115 -17.35 -6.88 8.28
N LEU A 116 -17.30 -8.22 8.51
CA LEU A 116 -16.92 -9.14 7.44
C LEU A 116 -17.89 -9.08 6.25
N ALA A 117 -19.19 -8.90 6.54
CA ALA A 117 -20.22 -8.79 5.49
C ALA A 117 -19.96 -7.59 4.55
N ASP A 118 -19.61 -6.43 5.12
CA ASP A 118 -19.27 -5.25 4.31
C ASP A 118 -18.00 -5.44 3.49
N VAL A 119 -16.98 -6.08 4.09
CA VAL A 119 -15.72 -6.40 3.41
C VAL A 119 -15.97 -7.37 2.26
N GLU A 120 -16.75 -8.44 2.48
CA GLU A 120 -17.13 -9.40 1.44
C GLU A 120 -17.93 -8.73 0.32
N THR A 121 -18.91 -7.89 0.67
CA THR A 121 -19.74 -7.17 -0.31
C THR A 121 -18.88 -6.29 -1.22
N ASP A 122 -18.01 -5.46 -0.66
CA ASP A 122 -17.12 -4.58 -1.42
C ASP A 122 -16.11 -5.37 -2.27
N ALA A 123 -15.55 -6.45 -1.72
CA ALA A 123 -14.57 -7.29 -2.39
C ALA A 123 -15.17 -8.03 -3.58
N TYR A 124 -16.34 -8.64 -3.39
CA TYR A 124 -17.00 -9.46 -4.42
C TYR A 124 -17.65 -8.61 -5.51
N ALA A 125 -18.11 -7.40 -5.18
CA ALA A 125 -18.59 -6.44 -6.19
C ALA A 125 -17.46 -6.01 -7.15
N ARG A 126 -16.22 -5.87 -6.65
CA ARG A 126 -15.05 -5.47 -7.45
C ARG A 126 -14.38 -6.65 -8.16
N PHE A 127 -14.39 -7.82 -7.52
CA PHE A 127 -13.73 -9.04 -7.98
C PHE A 127 -14.69 -10.23 -7.88
N PRO A 128 -15.67 -10.36 -8.79
CA PRO A 128 -16.70 -11.43 -8.72
C PRO A 128 -16.12 -12.85 -8.68
N ARG A 129 -14.97 -13.07 -9.30
CA ARG A 129 -14.26 -14.36 -9.25
C ARG A 129 -13.89 -14.82 -7.84
N LEU A 130 -13.67 -13.88 -6.90
CA LEU A 130 -13.40 -14.22 -5.51
C LEU A 130 -14.65 -14.74 -4.79
N ALA A 131 -15.85 -14.29 -5.18
CA ALA A 131 -17.11 -14.79 -4.64
C ALA A 131 -17.34 -16.27 -4.98
N GLU A 132 -17.06 -16.65 -6.25
CA GLU A 132 -17.17 -18.02 -6.74
C GLU A 132 -16.23 -18.98 -5.98
N ARG A 133 -15.14 -18.44 -5.42
CA ARG A 133 -14.04 -19.18 -4.78
C ARG A 133 -13.89 -18.89 -3.29
N ARG A 134 -14.94 -18.35 -2.66
CA ARG A 134 -14.88 -17.85 -1.28
C ARG A 134 -14.34 -18.86 -0.27
N GLU A 135 -14.66 -20.14 -0.44
CA GLU A 135 -14.22 -21.23 0.43
C GLU A 135 -12.94 -21.93 -0.07
N GLN A 136 -12.38 -21.50 -1.22
CA GLN A 136 -11.15 -22.07 -1.76
C GLN A 136 -9.94 -21.54 -1.01
N VAL A 137 -8.96 -22.40 -0.72
CA VAL A 137 -7.69 -22.06 -0.09
C VAL A 137 -6.88 -21.15 -1.02
N ALA A 138 -6.45 -19.99 -0.53
CA ALA A 138 -5.82 -18.95 -1.34
C ALA A 138 -4.51 -19.40 -2.03
N GLY A 139 -3.79 -20.33 -1.43
CA GLY A 139 -2.58 -20.89 -2.03
C GLY A 139 -2.82 -21.67 -3.33
N THR A 140 -4.06 -22.16 -3.56
CA THR A 140 -4.45 -22.90 -4.78
C THR A 140 -5.02 -22.01 -5.88
N LEU A 141 -5.19 -20.72 -5.63
CA LEU A 141 -5.62 -19.75 -6.62
C LEU A 141 -4.53 -19.50 -7.66
N SER A 142 -4.94 -19.12 -8.87
CA SER A 142 -4.01 -18.61 -9.87
C SER A 142 -3.30 -17.34 -9.38
N GLY A 143 -2.15 -17.03 -10.00
CA GLY A 143 -1.39 -15.85 -9.65
C GLY A 143 -2.19 -14.54 -9.75
N GLY A 144 -3.04 -14.42 -10.77
CA GLY A 144 -3.91 -13.26 -10.93
C GLY A 144 -5.01 -13.18 -9.86
N GLU A 145 -5.61 -14.32 -9.48
CA GLU A 145 -6.62 -14.36 -8.42
C GLU A 145 -6.03 -14.04 -7.03
N GLN A 146 -4.80 -14.48 -6.75
CA GLN A 146 -4.09 -14.10 -5.54
C GLN A 146 -3.81 -12.59 -5.52
N GLN A 147 -3.46 -11.99 -6.66
CA GLN A 147 -3.31 -10.54 -6.79
C GLN A 147 -4.63 -9.80 -6.54
N MET A 148 -5.73 -10.29 -7.12
CA MET A 148 -7.07 -9.74 -6.87
C MET A 148 -7.43 -9.80 -5.38
N LEU A 149 -7.12 -10.92 -4.70
CA LEU A 149 -7.38 -11.08 -3.28
C LEU A 149 -6.55 -10.12 -2.42
N ALA A 150 -5.27 -9.92 -2.75
CA ALA A 150 -4.42 -8.94 -2.07
C ALA A 150 -4.95 -7.51 -2.23
N LEU A 151 -5.36 -7.13 -3.44
CA LEU A 151 -5.98 -5.83 -3.71
C LEU A 151 -7.33 -5.68 -3.01
N ALA A 152 -8.18 -6.71 -3.03
CA ALA A 152 -9.47 -6.70 -2.35
C ALA A 152 -9.30 -6.43 -0.85
N ARG A 153 -8.33 -7.09 -0.20
CA ARG A 153 -7.99 -6.86 1.21
C ARG A 153 -7.52 -5.43 1.47
N ALA A 154 -6.64 -4.91 0.62
CA ALA A 154 -6.11 -3.56 0.77
C ALA A 154 -7.22 -2.51 0.62
N VAL A 155 -8.05 -2.61 -0.42
CA VAL A 155 -9.15 -1.66 -0.68
C VAL A 155 -10.26 -1.77 0.36
N ALA A 156 -10.49 -2.96 0.92
CA ALA A 156 -11.49 -3.17 1.97
C ALA A 156 -11.23 -2.36 3.25
N THR A 157 -9.97 -1.99 3.52
CA THR A 157 -9.63 -1.11 4.65
C THR A 157 -9.93 0.37 4.36
N ARG A 158 -10.35 0.73 3.14
CA ARG A 158 -10.59 2.11 2.66
C ARG A 158 -9.42 3.05 2.95
N PRO A 159 -8.22 2.70 2.49
CA PRO A 159 -7.04 3.50 2.78
C PRO A 159 -7.11 4.87 2.08
N ALA A 160 -6.53 5.88 2.70
CA ALA A 160 -6.34 7.20 2.09
C ALA A 160 -5.23 7.18 1.03
N VAL A 161 -4.26 6.26 1.20
CA VAL A 161 -3.13 6.03 0.28
C VAL A 161 -2.91 4.52 0.14
N LEU A 162 -2.89 4.03 -1.11
CA LEU A 162 -2.60 2.65 -1.47
C LEU A 162 -1.41 2.61 -2.43
#